data_2feb59f92b5eb8a8377e8929864b72c5
#
_entry.id   2feb59f92b5eb8a8377e8929864b72c5
#
_cell.length_a   1.000
_cell.length_b   1.000
_cell.length_c   1.000
_cell.angle_alpha   90.00
_cell.angle_beta   90.00
_cell.angle_gamma   90.00
#
_symmetry.space_group_name_H-M   'P 1'
#
loop_
_entity.id
_entity.type
_entity.pdbx_description
1 polymer ?
#
loop_
_entity_poly.entity_id
_entity_poly.type
_entity_poly.pdbx_seq_one_letter_code
_entity_poly.pdbx_strand_id
1 'polypeptide(L)'
;MTSSDITVVIPTYNRPDSLHRAVESLFWQSVRRQGFAVLIADNSADASARLVFDALAAKAPGSVDLSYLHVPAPGVANARNGAMDAVETQLVAFLDDDQSAPIHWLEELLAAYEAHGAAVTFGPIAVDLPETVARHRAYFESFFGRVPHHRPGFIEKPYGCGNSLLDTAQIPGAKPWFDTKMNEVGGEDDILWARLEKAGRKFAWAPKATTFEHPLPQRVTLSYTLRRALSYGQGPCTLARRADPPRYGSLLMWMGIGAGKFVLHGLSWLGLWAVRNPNRAFELDKAVRGLGKVLFWKEMRFYGRATVSQRILPKTRPSTDAEDGSAASACGKPLPANQ
;
A
#
# COMPACT_ATOMS: atom_id res chain seq x y z
N MET A 1 -23.25 11.60 -15.04
CA MET A 1 -22.91 10.17 -14.89
C MET A 1 -23.69 9.63 -13.72
N THR A 2 -24.22 8.43 -13.83
CA THR A 2 -24.83 7.74 -12.71
C THR A 2 -23.72 7.00 -11.96
N SER A 3 -23.84 6.83 -10.65
CA SER A 3 -22.83 6.10 -9.86
C SER A 3 -22.79 4.61 -10.16
N SER A 4 -23.76 4.07 -10.91
CA SER A 4 -23.70 2.73 -11.50
C SER A 4 -22.57 2.57 -12.54
N ASP A 5 -21.91 3.67 -12.92
CA ASP A 5 -20.80 3.67 -13.87
C ASP A 5 -19.43 3.57 -13.20
N ILE A 6 -19.38 3.35 -11.88
CA ILE A 6 -18.14 3.30 -11.10
C ILE A 6 -18.02 2.02 -10.27
N THR A 7 -16.83 1.44 -10.29
CA THR A 7 -16.43 0.33 -9.40
C THR A 7 -15.29 0.78 -8.49
N VAL A 8 -15.43 0.56 -7.18
CA VAL A 8 -14.33 0.68 -6.23
C VAL A 8 -13.62 -0.66 -6.13
N VAL A 9 -12.36 -0.71 -6.49
CA VAL A 9 -11.51 -1.91 -6.42
C VAL A 9 -10.65 -1.87 -5.16
N ILE A 10 -10.71 -2.94 -4.37
CA ILE A 10 -9.89 -3.12 -3.16
C ILE A 10 -9.03 -4.38 -3.34
N PRO A 11 -7.76 -4.23 -3.78
CA PRO A 11 -6.82 -5.35 -3.75
C PRO A 11 -6.43 -5.66 -2.31
N THR A 12 -6.46 -6.93 -1.93
CA THR A 12 -6.10 -7.37 -0.57
C THR A 12 -5.20 -8.59 -0.58
N TYR A 13 -4.37 -8.72 0.48
CA TYR A 13 -3.49 -9.86 0.67
C TYR A 13 -3.29 -10.18 2.14
N ASN A 14 -3.94 -11.24 2.65
CA ASN A 14 -3.81 -11.73 4.03
C ASN A 14 -4.03 -10.66 5.13
N ARG A 15 -5.06 -9.80 4.98
CA ARG A 15 -5.38 -8.70 5.91
C ARG A 15 -6.87 -8.58 6.18
N PRO A 16 -7.51 -9.61 6.74
CA PRO A 16 -8.96 -9.63 6.92
C PRO A 16 -9.49 -8.42 7.72
N ASP A 17 -8.83 -8.04 8.82
CA ASP A 17 -9.30 -6.95 9.68
C ASP A 17 -9.18 -5.56 9.00
N SER A 18 -8.10 -5.34 8.25
CA SER A 18 -7.92 -4.12 7.47
C SER A 18 -8.96 -4.03 6.35
N LEU A 19 -9.14 -5.12 5.60
CA LEU A 19 -10.14 -5.23 4.55
C LEU A 19 -11.56 -4.94 5.08
N HIS A 20 -11.92 -5.50 6.24
CA HIS A 20 -13.21 -5.25 6.86
C HIS A 20 -13.46 -3.75 7.04
N ARG A 21 -12.50 -3.04 7.61
CA ARG A 21 -12.58 -1.59 7.82
C ARG A 21 -12.70 -0.81 6.51
N ALA A 22 -11.90 -1.17 5.51
CA ALA A 22 -11.91 -0.53 4.20
C ALA A 22 -13.29 -0.64 3.54
N VAL A 23 -13.84 -1.85 3.44
CA VAL A 23 -15.15 -2.10 2.82
C VAL A 23 -16.28 -1.48 3.62
N GLU A 24 -16.29 -1.62 4.96
CA GLU A 24 -17.32 -1.04 5.82
C GLU A 24 -17.39 0.50 5.66
N SER A 25 -16.26 1.17 5.48
CA SER A 25 -16.22 2.61 5.24
C SER A 25 -16.93 3.04 3.94
N LEU A 26 -17.03 2.14 2.94
CA LEU A 26 -17.74 2.39 1.69
C LEU A 26 -19.26 2.30 1.86
N PHE A 27 -19.78 1.61 2.85
CA PHE A 27 -21.22 1.51 3.10
C PHE A 27 -21.87 2.84 3.46
N TRP A 28 -21.08 3.83 3.85
CA TRP A 28 -21.53 5.16 4.27
C TRP A 28 -21.31 6.27 3.24
N GLN A 29 -20.86 5.94 2.02
CA GLN A 29 -20.62 6.95 0.99
C GLN A 29 -21.88 7.75 0.65
N SER A 30 -21.72 9.07 0.45
CA SER A 30 -22.83 9.98 0.11
C SER A 30 -23.49 9.62 -1.23
N VAL A 31 -22.71 9.12 -2.19
CA VAL A 31 -23.18 8.68 -3.52
C VAL A 31 -23.97 7.36 -3.51
N ARG A 32 -24.07 6.68 -2.37
CA ARG A 32 -24.76 5.39 -2.25
C ARG A 32 -26.22 5.39 -2.78
N ARG A 33 -26.89 6.55 -2.74
CA ARG A 33 -28.28 6.66 -3.24
C ARG A 33 -28.41 6.36 -4.73
N GLN A 34 -27.34 6.53 -5.48
CA GLN A 34 -27.26 6.26 -6.91
C GLN A 34 -26.70 4.84 -7.20
N GLY A 35 -26.17 4.17 -6.18
CA GLY A 35 -25.54 2.85 -6.27
C GLY A 35 -24.13 2.90 -6.87
N PHE A 36 -23.25 2.01 -6.45
CA PHE A 36 -21.92 1.77 -7.04
C PHE A 36 -21.47 0.35 -6.72
N ALA A 37 -20.54 -0.16 -7.53
CA ALA A 37 -19.96 -1.48 -7.32
C ALA A 37 -18.70 -1.41 -6.42
N VAL A 38 -18.49 -2.45 -5.63
CA VAL A 38 -17.24 -2.68 -4.87
C VAL A 38 -16.73 -4.07 -5.21
N LEU A 39 -15.50 -4.16 -5.71
CA LEU A 39 -14.85 -5.41 -6.07
C LEU A 39 -13.65 -5.66 -5.14
N ILE A 40 -13.74 -6.70 -4.32
CA ILE A 40 -12.61 -7.19 -3.51
C ILE A 40 -11.78 -8.14 -4.37
N ALA A 41 -10.51 -7.80 -4.62
CA ALA A 41 -9.57 -8.65 -5.34
C ALA A 41 -8.60 -9.31 -4.35
N ASP A 42 -8.91 -10.54 -3.95
CA ASP A 42 -8.13 -11.30 -2.97
C ASP A 42 -6.96 -12.00 -3.65
N ASN A 43 -5.75 -11.55 -3.36
CA ASN A 43 -4.51 -12.07 -3.91
C ASN A 43 -3.84 -13.12 -2.99
N SER A 44 -4.52 -13.59 -1.95
CA SER A 44 -4.01 -14.67 -1.12
C SER A 44 -4.11 -16.03 -1.83
N ALA A 45 -3.24 -16.97 -1.46
CA ALA A 45 -3.24 -18.29 -2.06
C ALA A 45 -4.48 -19.13 -1.65
N ASP A 46 -5.00 -18.86 -0.46
CA ASP A 46 -6.02 -19.62 0.25
C ASP A 46 -7.38 -18.91 0.35
N ALA A 47 -7.60 -17.87 -0.44
CA ALA A 47 -8.81 -17.06 -0.41
C ALA A 47 -9.14 -16.50 1.00
N SER A 48 -8.12 -16.04 1.72
CA SER A 48 -8.21 -15.62 3.14
C SER A 48 -9.21 -14.50 3.41
N ALA A 49 -9.59 -13.73 2.38
CA ALA A 49 -10.59 -12.67 2.49
C ALA A 49 -12.04 -13.16 2.31
N ARG A 50 -12.27 -14.43 1.94
CA ARG A 50 -13.60 -14.94 1.63
C ARG A 50 -14.58 -14.84 2.80
N LEU A 51 -14.16 -15.22 3.99
CA LEU A 51 -15.02 -15.15 5.18
C LEU A 51 -15.39 -13.70 5.53
N VAL A 52 -14.46 -12.76 5.34
CA VAL A 52 -14.73 -11.34 5.54
C VAL A 52 -15.73 -10.83 4.52
N PHE A 53 -15.55 -11.22 3.25
CA PHE A 53 -16.51 -10.87 2.19
C PHE A 53 -17.92 -11.38 2.54
N ASP A 54 -18.08 -12.65 2.89
CA ASP A 54 -19.38 -13.25 3.19
C ASP A 54 -20.08 -12.51 4.35
N ALA A 55 -19.33 -12.16 5.41
CA ALA A 55 -19.85 -11.40 6.54
C ALA A 55 -20.24 -9.95 6.18
N LEU A 56 -19.51 -9.31 5.27
CA LEU A 56 -19.80 -7.95 4.80
C LEU A 56 -20.94 -7.94 3.79
N ALA A 57 -21.03 -8.92 2.89
CA ALA A 57 -22.11 -9.04 1.92
C ALA A 57 -23.48 -9.18 2.58
N ALA A 58 -23.54 -9.89 3.72
CA ALA A 58 -24.77 -10.01 4.52
C ALA A 58 -25.24 -8.68 5.15
N LYS A 59 -24.37 -7.66 5.24
CA LYS A 59 -24.63 -6.34 5.84
C LYS A 59 -24.61 -5.22 4.82
N ALA A 60 -24.23 -5.50 3.59
CA ALA A 60 -24.09 -4.47 2.55
C ALA A 60 -25.42 -3.77 2.29
N PRO A 61 -25.44 -2.43 2.23
CA PRO A 61 -26.62 -1.70 1.80
C PRO A 61 -27.00 -2.10 0.37
N GLY A 62 -28.30 -2.17 0.03
CA GLY A 62 -28.76 -2.52 -1.32
C GLY A 62 -28.30 -1.58 -2.44
N SER A 63 -27.71 -0.44 -2.08
CA SER A 63 -27.06 0.51 -3.00
C SER A 63 -25.59 0.23 -3.27
N VAL A 64 -25.00 -0.78 -2.62
CA VAL A 64 -23.61 -1.22 -2.82
C VAL A 64 -23.61 -2.62 -3.38
N ASP A 65 -23.22 -2.76 -4.64
CA ASP A 65 -23.03 -4.06 -5.29
C ASP A 65 -21.65 -4.61 -4.91
N LEU A 66 -21.61 -5.42 -3.84
CA LEU A 66 -20.38 -5.97 -3.31
C LEU A 66 -20.06 -7.32 -3.95
N SER A 67 -18.92 -7.42 -4.61
CA SER A 67 -18.45 -8.61 -5.32
C SER A 67 -17.04 -9.04 -4.86
N TYR A 68 -16.70 -10.29 -5.12
CA TYR A 68 -15.46 -10.92 -4.71
C TYR A 68 -14.79 -11.67 -5.86
N LEU A 69 -13.50 -11.43 -6.03
CA LEU A 69 -12.66 -12.10 -7.01
C LEU A 69 -11.43 -12.70 -6.32
N HIS A 70 -11.22 -14.00 -6.50
CA HIS A 70 -9.99 -14.66 -6.04
C HIS A 70 -8.93 -14.66 -7.15
N VAL A 71 -7.78 -14.06 -6.87
CA VAL A 71 -6.62 -13.97 -7.78
C VAL A 71 -5.41 -14.62 -7.11
N PRO A 72 -5.27 -15.96 -7.14
CA PRO A 72 -4.26 -16.69 -6.36
C PRO A 72 -2.81 -16.48 -6.84
N ALA A 73 -2.61 -15.97 -8.07
CA ALA A 73 -1.28 -15.62 -8.56
C ALA A 73 -0.71 -14.46 -7.73
N PRO A 74 0.40 -14.66 -6.96
CA PRO A 74 0.86 -13.68 -6.00
C PRO A 74 1.42 -12.43 -6.68
N GLY A 75 1.07 -11.26 -6.13
CA GLY A 75 1.58 -9.96 -6.56
C GLY A 75 0.49 -8.92 -6.82
N VAL A 76 0.76 -7.68 -6.42
CA VAL A 76 -0.20 -6.58 -6.49
C VAL A 76 -0.63 -6.26 -7.93
N ALA A 77 0.27 -6.38 -8.91
CA ALA A 77 -0.07 -6.22 -10.32
C ALA A 77 -1.04 -7.31 -10.80
N ASN A 78 -0.89 -8.55 -10.33
CA ASN A 78 -1.83 -9.62 -10.64
C ASN A 78 -3.22 -9.34 -10.05
N ALA A 79 -3.30 -8.91 -8.79
CA ALA A 79 -4.56 -8.54 -8.15
C ALA A 79 -5.28 -7.42 -8.92
N ARG A 80 -4.53 -6.35 -9.26
CA ARG A 80 -5.09 -5.22 -10.01
C ARG A 80 -5.50 -5.59 -11.43
N ASN A 81 -4.70 -6.38 -12.14
CA ASN A 81 -5.07 -6.84 -13.48
C ASN A 81 -6.31 -7.74 -13.44
N GLY A 82 -6.37 -8.70 -12.51
CA GLY A 82 -7.55 -9.55 -12.35
C GLY A 82 -8.81 -8.73 -12.06
N ALA A 83 -8.72 -7.72 -11.19
CA ALA A 83 -9.82 -6.81 -10.95
C ALA A 83 -10.22 -6.02 -12.21
N MET A 84 -9.22 -5.45 -12.92
CA MET A 84 -9.48 -4.67 -14.15
C MET A 84 -10.05 -5.53 -15.29
N ASP A 85 -9.80 -6.84 -15.28
CA ASP A 85 -10.42 -7.76 -16.24
C ASP A 85 -11.89 -8.06 -15.89
N ALA A 86 -12.24 -8.02 -14.60
CA ALA A 86 -13.59 -8.29 -14.12
C ALA A 86 -14.49 -7.04 -14.06
N VAL A 87 -13.89 -5.84 -14.04
CA VAL A 87 -14.65 -4.58 -14.00
C VAL A 87 -15.24 -4.25 -15.38
N GLU A 88 -16.54 -3.95 -15.41
CA GLU A 88 -17.28 -3.54 -16.62
C GLU A 88 -17.54 -2.03 -16.68
N THR A 89 -17.35 -1.31 -15.57
CA THR A 89 -17.60 0.13 -15.48
C THR A 89 -16.46 0.94 -16.13
N GLN A 90 -16.80 2.12 -16.67
CA GLN A 90 -15.81 3.02 -17.25
C GLN A 90 -14.88 3.62 -16.17
N LEU A 91 -15.44 3.96 -15.01
CA LEU A 91 -14.69 4.56 -13.92
C LEU A 91 -14.30 3.51 -12.89
N VAL A 92 -13.03 3.51 -12.50
CA VAL A 92 -12.49 2.60 -11.48
C VAL A 92 -11.78 3.40 -10.40
N ALA A 93 -12.32 3.38 -9.18
CA ALA A 93 -11.63 3.94 -8.03
C ALA A 93 -10.82 2.86 -7.31
N PHE A 94 -9.56 3.15 -6.98
CA PHE A 94 -8.74 2.27 -6.15
C PHE A 94 -8.70 2.76 -4.71
N LEU A 95 -8.98 1.85 -3.79
CA LEU A 95 -8.80 2.01 -2.34
C LEU A 95 -7.94 0.87 -1.83
N ASP A 96 -6.84 1.16 -1.14
CA ASP A 96 -6.01 0.11 -0.55
C ASP A 96 -6.70 -0.53 0.68
N ASP A 97 -6.43 -1.81 0.95
CA ASP A 97 -7.07 -2.58 2.02
C ASP A 97 -6.73 -2.07 3.44
N ASP A 98 -5.73 -1.21 3.59
CA ASP A 98 -5.36 -0.53 4.84
C ASP A 98 -5.83 0.93 4.91
N GLN A 99 -6.72 1.33 4.00
CA GLN A 99 -7.34 2.67 3.99
C GLN A 99 -8.82 2.62 4.40
N SER A 100 -9.34 3.73 4.93
CA SER A 100 -10.77 3.99 5.08
C SER A 100 -11.15 5.28 4.37
N ALA A 101 -12.36 5.29 3.80
CA ALA A 101 -12.89 6.38 2.99
C ALA A 101 -13.96 7.17 3.77
N PRO A 102 -13.78 8.48 4.05
CA PRO A 102 -14.83 9.34 4.60
C PRO A 102 -16.07 9.41 3.70
N ILE A 103 -17.19 9.78 4.28
CA ILE A 103 -18.52 9.77 3.65
C ILE A 103 -18.60 10.45 2.28
N HIS A 104 -17.83 11.50 2.01
CA HIS A 104 -17.83 12.25 0.74
C HIS A 104 -16.66 11.90 -0.18
N TRP A 105 -15.86 10.88 0.14
CA TRP A 105 -14.65 10.55 -0.59
C TRP A 105 -14.91 10.29 -2.09
N LEU A 106 -15.87 9.42 -2.39
CA LEU A 106 -16.16 9.04 -3.77
C LEU A 106 -16.83 10.19 -4.55
N GLU A 107 -17.68 10.96 -3.88
CA GLU A 107 -18.30 12.18 -4.43
C GLU A 107 -17.25 13.22 -4.84
N GLU A 108 -16.26 13.47 -4.00
CA GLU A 108 -15.18 14.43 -4.28
C GLU A 108 -14.23 13.96 -5.39
N LEU A 109 -13.99 12.64 -5.53
CA LEU A 109 -13.25 12.09 -6.67
C LEU A 109 -14.03 12.29 -7.97
N LEU A 110 -15.32 11.96 -7.97
CA LEU A 110 -16.21 12.13 -9.13
C LEU A 110 -16.32 13.60 -9.54
N ALA A 111 -16.54 14.49 -8.59
CA ALA A 111 -16.64 15.93 -8.85
C ALA A 111 -15.34 16.49 -9.50
N ALA A 112 -14.18 16.05 -9.04
CA ALA A 112 -12.92 16.45 -9.63
C ALA A 112 -12.71 15.84 -11.04
N TYR A 113 -13.15 14.61 -11.26
CA TYR A 113 -13.13 13.98 -12.58
C TYR A 113 -14.05 14.72 -13.54
N GLU A 114 -15.29 15.03 -13.14
CA GLU A 114 -16.26 15.77 -13.97
C GLU A 114 -15.74 17.17 -14.34
N ALA A 115 -15.06 17.83 -13.40
CA ALA A 115 -14.50 19.17 -13.62
C ALA A 115 -13.30 19.19 -14.58
N HIS A 116 -12.51 18.12 -14.64
CA HIS A 116 -11.22 18.15 -15.35
C HIS A 116 -11.09 17.10 -16.45
N GLY A 117 -11.87 16.03 -16.47
CA GLY A 117 -11.80 14.95 -17.48
C GLY A 117 -10.44 14.27 -17.54
N ALA A 118 -9.70 14.20 -16.41
CA ALA A 118 -8.36 13.61 -16.36
C ALA A 118 -8.43 12.09 -16.46
N ALA A 119 -7.42 11.46 -17.06
CA ALA A 119 -7.32 10.00 -17.12
C ALA A 119 -7.20 9.36 -15.75
N VAL A 120 -6.56 10.06 -14.80
CA VAL A 120 -6.46 9.65 -13.41
C VAL A 120 -6.63 10.87 -12.51
N THR A 121 -7.49 10.75 -11.52
CA THR A 121 -7.69 11.73 -10.45
C THR A 121 -7.20 11.14 -9.13
N PHE A 122 -6.32 11.84 -8.42
CA PHE A 122 -5.76 11.40 -7.13
C PHE A 122 -6.29 12.24 -5.98
N GLY A 123 -6.45 11.62 -4.82
CA GLY A 123 -6.77 12.31 -3.57
C GLY A 123 -5.66 12.21 -2.51
N PRO A 124 -5.72 13.02 -1.45
CA PRO A 124 -4.80 12.92 -0.30
C PRO A 124 -4.98 11.62 0.46
N ILE A 125 -3.89 11.14 1.09
CA ILE A 125 -3.92 10.07 2.08
C ILE A 125 -3.41 10.65 3.38
N ALA A 126 -4.28 10.84 4.35
CA ALA A 126 -3.90 11.13 5.73
C ALA A 126 -3.58 9.82 6.47
N VAL A 127 -2.89 9.91 7.58
CA VAL A 127 -2.48 8.71 8.34
C VAL A 127 -3.13 8.73 9.70
N ASP A 128 -3.80 7.65 10.04
CA ASP A 128 -4.34 7.40 11.36
C ASP A 128 -3.36 6.51 12.16
N LEU A 129 -2.51 7.14 12.96
CA LEU A 129 -1.57 6.44 13.82
C LEU A 129 -2.15 6.26 15.22
N PRO A 130 -1.94 5.10 15.87
CA PRO A 130 -2.28 4.92 17.27
C PRO A 130 -1.65 6.02 18.16
N GLU A 131 -2.35 6.47 19.20
CA GLU A 131 -1.85 7.49 20.13
C GLU A 131 -0.56 7.06 20.84
N THR A 132 -0.35 5.76 20.99
CA THR A 132 0.87 5.17 21.57
C THR A 132 2.12 5.45 20.75
N VAL A 133 1.99 5.87 19.48
CA VAL A 133 3.12 6.23 18.61
C VAL A 133 3.50 7.68 18.86
N ALA A 134 4.23 7.95 19.93
CA ALA A 134 4.72 9.30 20.25
C ALA A 134 6.04 9.63 19.54
N ARG A 135 6.98 8.67 19.54
CA ARG A 135 8.33 8.89 18.97
C ARG A 135 8.29 8.85 17.44
N HIS A 136 8.83 9.90 16.80
CA HIS A 136 8.90 10.04 15.34
C HIS A 136 7.51 10.07 14.65
N ARG A 137 6.46 10.46 15.34
CA ARG A 137 5.09 10.49 14.81
C ARG A 137 5.00 11.26 13.50
N ALA A 138 5.48 12.50 13.45
CA ALA A 138 5.46 13.33 12.25
C ALA A 138 6.20 12.68 11.05
N TYR A 139 7.28 11.95 11.33
CA TYR A 139 7.98 11.19 10.29
C TYR A 139 7.11 10.04 9.74
N PHE A 140 6.46 9.26 10.62
CA PHE A 140 5.60 8.16 10.16
C PHE A 140 4.37 8.69 9.41
N GLU A 141 3.74 9.77 9.88
CA GLU A 141 2.66 10.45 9.16
C GLU A 141 3.10 10.88 7.75
N SER A 142 4.29 11.45 7.63
CA SER A 142 4.85 11.82 6.31
C SER A 142 5.27 10.62 5.46
N PHE A 143 5.69 9.52 6.08
CA PHE A 143 6.17 8.34 5.37
C PHE A 143 5.03 7.52 4.75
N PHE A 144 3.95 7.33 5.50
CA PHE A 144 2.77 6.58 5.05
C PHE A 144 1.76 7.47 4.33
N GLY A 145 1.71 8.76 4.66
CA GLY A 145 0.76 9.70 4.10
C GLY A 145 1.16 10.28 2.75
N ARG A 146 0.17 10.92 2.12
CA ARG A 146 0.30 11.69 0.88
C ARG A 146 -0.59 12.92 0.98
N VAL A 147 -0.06 14.00 1.54
CA VAL A 147 -0.81 15.25 1.77
C VAL A 147 -0.05 16.43 1.14
N PRO A 148 0.12 16.46 -0.17
CA PRO A 148 0.73 17.60 -0.84
C PRO A 148 -0.23 18.81 -0.82
N HIS A 149 0.34 20.01 -0.80
CA HIS A 149 -0.44 21.26 -0.86
C HIS A 149 -0.79 21.64 -2.31
N HIS A 150 -1.40 20.73 -3.08
CA HIS A 150 -1.88 21.05 -4.42
C HIS A 150 -3.27 21.72 -4.36
N ARG A 151 -3.48 22.67 -5.24
CA ARG A 151 -4.82 23.21 -5.54
C ARG A 151 -5.61 22.17 -6.37
N PRO A 152 -6.96 22.23 -6.38
CA PRO A 152 -7.75 21.45 -7.31
C PRO A 152 -7.30 21.70 -8.75
N GLY A 153 -7.25 20.66 -9.58
CA GLY A 153 -6.89 20.80 -10.99
C GLY A 153 -5.83 19.83 -11.46
N PHE A 154 -5.22 20.13 -12.60
CA PHE A 154 -4.18 19.27 -13.16
C PHE A 154 -2.89 19.30 -12.34
N ILE A 155 -2.24 18.13 -12.30
CA ILE A 155 -0.91 17.96 -11.68
C ILE A 155 0.06 17.35 -12.69
N GLU A 156 1.35 17.69 -12.55
CA GLU A 156 2.40 17.21 -13.46
C GLU A 156 2.87 15.80 -13.12
N LYS A 157 2.87 15.45 -11.82
CA LYS A 157 3.40 14.17 -11.35
C LYS A 157 2.31 13.34 -10.74
N PRO A 158 2.13 12.09 -11.21
CA PRO A 158 1.19 11.15 -10.63
C PRO A 158 1.65 10.65 -9.26
N TYR A 159 0.74 10.01 -8.56
CA TYR A 159 0.95 9.37 -7.27
C TYR A 159 0.68 7.85 -7.35
N GLY A 160 0.92 7.12 -6.25
CA GLY A 160 0.57 5.71 -6.14
C GLY A 160 -0.93 5.46 -6.32
N CYS A 161 -1.27 4.27 -6.78
CA CYS A 161 -2.63 3.88 -7.20
C CYS A 161 -3.67 3.97 -6.07
N GLY A 162 -3.30 3.70 -4.83
CA GLY A 162 -4.20 3.86 -3.68
C GLY A 162 -4.76 5.29 -3.60
N ASN A 163 -6.06 5.43 -3.37
CA ASN A 163 -6.81 6.67 -3.44
C ASN A 163 -6.68 7.38 -4.80
N SER A 164 -7.16 6.71 -5.86
CA SER A 164 -7.23 7.26 -7.21
C SER A 164 -8.51 6.84 -7.92
N LEU A 165 -8.93 7.61 -8.91
CA LEU A 165 -10.02 7.33 -9.83
C LEU A 165 -9.47 7.31 -11.25
N LEU A 166 -9.63 6.18 -11.95
CA LEU A 166 -9.19 5.97 -13.33
C LEU A 166 -10.37 6.01 -14.28
N ASP A 167 -10.22 6.69 -15.41
CA ASP A 167 -11.07 6.56 -16.57
C ASP A 167 -10.47 5.52 -17.52
N THR A 168 -11.08 4.32 -17.58
CA THR A 168 -10.56 3.19 -18.36
C THR A 168 -10.59 3.47 -19.85
N ALA A 169 -11.49 4.32 -20.35
CA ALA A 169 -11.56 4.71 -21.76
C ALA A 169 -10.33 5.54 -22.20
N GLN A 170 -9.60 6.12 -21.27
CA GLN A 170 -8.39 6.89 -21.57
C GLN A 170 -7.10 6.08 -21.47
N ILE A 171 -7.15 4.80 -21.04
CA ILE A 171 -5.95 3.96 -20.91
C ILE A 171 -5.53 3.44 -22.29
N PRO A 172 -4.35 3.81 -22.80
CA PRO A 172 -3.90 3.37 -24.11
C PRO A 172 -3.37 1.93 -24.07
N GLY A 173 -3.56 1.22 -25.19
CA GLY A 173 -2.98 -0.11 -25.41
C GLY A 173 -3.80 -1.25 -24.82
N ALA A 174 -3.33 -2.46 -25.09
CA ALA A 174 -3.99 -3.69 -24.65
C ALA A 174 -3.68 -4.02 -23.18
N LYS A 175 -4.58 -4.81 -22.59
CA LYS A 175 -4.33 -5.47 -21.30
C LYS A 175 -3.17 -6.49 -21.41
N PRO A 176 -2.46 -6.81 -20.32
CA PRO A 176 -2.65 -6.29 -18.95
C PRO A 176 -2.13 -4.86 -18.81
N TRP A 177 -2.79 -4.06 -17.97
CA TRP A 177 -2.41 -2.66 -17.78
C TRP A 177 -1.27 -2.48 -16.78
N PHE A 178 -1.22 -3.30 -15.73
CA PHE A 178 -0.15 -3.31 -14.72
C PHE A 178 0.91 -4.35 -15.08
N ASP A 179 2.19 -3.95 -15.10
CA ASP A 179 3.29 -4.86 -15.46
C ASP A 179 3.55 -5.88 -14.34
N THR A 180 3.27 -7.16 -14.63
CA THR A 180 3.44 -8.27 -13.68
C THR A 180 4.90 -8.54 -13.28
N LYS A 181 5.87 -8.02 -14.03
CA LYS A 181 7.30 -8.08 -13.64
C LYS A 181 7.59 -7.29 -12.37
N MET A 182 6.68 -6.38 -11.99
CA MET A 182 6.79 -5.55 -10.80
C MET A 182 6.16 -6.18 -9.54
N ASN A 183 5.55 -7.35 -9.64
CA ASN A 183 4.84 -8.01 -8.53
C ASN A 183 5.65 -8.17 -7.23
N GLU A 184 6.97 -8.32 -7.30
CA GLU A 184 7.83 -8.48 -6.13
C GLU A 184 8.50 -7.18 -5.67
N VAL A 185 8.64 -6.21 -6.57
CA VAL A 185 9.41 -4.97 -6.35
C VAL A 185 8.48 -3.78 -6.06
N GLY A 186 7.30 -3.75 -6.68
CA GLY A 186 6.38 -2.62 -6.68
C GLY A 186 6.71 -1.59 -7.77
N GLY A 187 5.83 -0.60 -7.98
CA GLY A 187 5.95 0.41 -9.04
C GLY A 187 5.28 0.00 -10.36
N GLU A 188 4.37 -0.96 -10.31
CA GLU A 188 3.52 -1.36 -11.44
C GLU A 188 2.60 -0.21 -11.90
N ASP A 189 2.19 0.64 -10.96
CA ASP A 189 1.43 1.86 -11.19
C ASP A 189 2.29 2.95 -11.86
N ASP A 190 3.54 3.14 -11.42
CA ASP A 190 4.46 4.08 -12.07
C ASP A 190 4.65 3.77 -13.56
N ILE A 191 4.70 2.49 -13.94
CA ILE A 191 4.81 2.07 -15.34
C ILE A 191 3.53 2.43 -16.12
N LEU A 192 2.35 2.20 -15.53
CA LEU A 192 1.08 2.60 -16.14
C LEU A 192 1.01 4.12 -16.31
N TRP A 193 1.38 4.88 -15.28
CA TRP A 193 1.39 6.36 -15.35
C TRP A 193 2.35 6.89 -16.40
N ALA A 194 3.54 6.35 -16.51
CA ALA A 194 4.50 6.74 -17.57
C ALA A 194 3.94 6.46 -18.98
N ARG A 195 3.15 5.39 -19.16
CA ARG A 195 2.47 5.09 -20.43
C ARG A 195 1.36 6.09 -20.72
N LEU A 196 0.57 6.49 -19.72
CA LEU A 196 -0.46 7.54 -19.83
C LEU A 196 0.17 8.89 -20.18
N GLU A 197 1.24 9.27 -19.48
CA GLU A 197 1.98 10.52 -19.71
C GLU A 197 2.53 10.57 -21.15
N LYS A 198 3.16 9.48 -21.61
CA LYS A 198 3.65 9.37 -23.00
C LYS A 198 2.51 9.50 -24.04
N ALA A 199 1.30 9.09 -23.71
CA ALA A 199 0.11 9.23 -24.52
C ALA A 199 -0.56 10.62 -24.40
N GLY A 200 0.07 11.57 -23.68
CA GLY A 200 -0.45 12.93 -23.47
C GLY A 200 -1.65 13.02 -22.54
N ARG A 201 -1.93 11.95 -21.76
CA ARG A 201 -3.03 11.93 -20.80
C ARG A 201 -2.71 12.79 -19.60
N LYS A 202 -3.74 13.38 -18.98
CA LYS A 202 -3.60 14.30 -17.85
C LYS A 202 -3.94 13.60 -16.55
N PHE A 203 -3.31 14.10 -15.48
CA PHE A 203 -3.58 13.74 -14.11
C PHE A 203 -4.21 14.92 -13.37
N ALA A 204 -5.14 14.64 -12.45
CA ALA A 204 -5.79 15.66 -11.64
C ALA A 204 -5.67 15.38 -10.15
N TRP A 205 -5.90 16.41 -9.36
CA TRP A 205 -5.89 16.37 -7.90
C TRP A 205 -7.23 16.80 -7.32
N ALA A 206 -7.80 15.93 -6.48
CA ALA A 206 -9.03 16.14 -5.71
C ALA A 206 -8.66 16.36 -4.22
N PRO A 207 -8.38 17.59 -3.75
CA PRO A 207 -7.83 17.85 -2.43
C PRO A 207 -8.76 17.48 -1.29
N LYS A 208 -10.06 17.33 -1.55
CA LYS A 208 -11.07 16.96 -0.55
C LYS A 208 -11.33 15.44 -0.49
N ALA A 209 -10.91 14.68 -1.51
CA ALA A 209 -11.06 13.24 -1.57
C ALA A 209 -10.03 12.52 -0.69
N THR A 210 -9.95 12.87 0.59
CA THR A 210 -8.98 12.30 1.53
C THR A 210 -9.40 10.92 1.98
N THR A 211 -8.47 9.95 1.98
CA THR A 211 -8.58 8.68 2.70
C THR A 211 -7.70 8.68 3.93
N PHE A 212 -7.94 7.76 4.88
CA PHE A 212 -7.10 7.56 6.06
C PHE A 212 -6.41 6.21 5.98
N GLU A 213 -5.08 6.20 5.91
CA GLU A 213 -4.28 4.98 5.99
C GLU A 213 -4.09 4.57 7.46
N HIS A 214 -4.31 3.29 7.74
CA HIS A 214 -4.17 2.66 9.05
C HIS A 214 -3.00 1.66 9.00
N PRO A 215 -1.75 2.12 9.09
CA PRO A 215 -0.61 1.24 8.94
C PRO A 215 -0.55 0.22 10.09
N LEU A 216 -0.28 -1.04 9.73
CA LEU A 216 -0.14 -2.10 10.73
C LEU A 216 0.96 -1.77 11.75
N PRO A 217 0.77 -2.03 13.06
CA PRO A 217 1.73 -1.66 14.11
C PRO A 217 3.16 -2.12 13.83
N GLN A 218 3.36 -3.31 13.26
CA GLN A 218 4.67 -3.84 12.91
C GLN A 218 5.37 -3.07 11.77
N ARG A 219 4.62 -2.25 11.01
CA ARG A 219 5.16 -1.36 9.97
C ARG A 219 5.56 0.01 10.52
N VAL A 220 4.97 0.44 11.63
CA VAL A 220 5.23 1.74 12.27
C VAL A 220 6.52 1.65 13.11
N THR A 221 7.61 1.31 12.45
CA THR A 221 8.94 1.21 13.05
C THR A 221 10.00 1.80 12.11
N LEU A 222 11.04 2.41 12.69
CA LEU A 222 12.17 2.91 11.88
C LEU A 222 12.83 1.80 11.06
N SER A 223 12.93 0.59 11.62
CA SER A 223 13.50 -0.55 10.90
C SER A 223 12.73 -0.88 9.63
N TYR A 224 11.39 -0.88 9.69
CA TYR A 224 10.56 -1.14 8.53
C TYR A 224 10.64 0.01 7.51
N THR A 225 10.44 1.25 7.95
CA THR A 225 10.41 2.41 7.05
C THR A 225 11.77 2.65 6.39
N LEU A 226 12.88 2.47 7.09
CA LEU A 226 14.22 2.62 6.51
C LEU A 226 14.54 1.51 5.49
N ARG A 227 14.10 0.26 5.70
CA ARG A 227 14.22 -0.78 4.67
C ARG A 227 13.42 -0.41 3.42
N ARG A 228 12.21 0.13 3.59
CA ARG A 228 11.39 0.63 2.47
C ARG A 228 12.05 1.83 1.79
N ALA A 229 12.61 2.76 2.56
CA ALA A 229 13.36 3.91 2.03
C ALA A 229 14.56 3.46 1.17
N LEU A 230 15.29 2.43 1.61
CA LEU A 230 16.37 1.83 0.82
C LEU A 230 15.85 1.30 -0.53
N SER A 231 14.76 0.53 -0.50
CA SER A 231 14.10 0.01 -1.70
C SER A 231 13.65 1.13 -2.65
N TYR A 232 12.96 2.14 -2.14
CA TYR A 232 12.56 3.31 -2.95
C TYR A 232 13.77 4.04 -3.55
N GLY A 233 14.89 4.07 -2.82
CA GLY A 233 16.13 4.63 -3.33
C GLY A 233 16.69 3.88 -4.54
N GLN A 234 16.46 2.57 -4.66
CA GLN A 234 16.99 1.73 -5.73
C GLN A 234 16.34 1.99 -7.09
N GLY A 235 15.08 2.43 -7.12
CA GLY A 235 14.27 2.54 -8.33
C GLY A 235 14.98 3.21 -9.52
N PRO A 236 15.50 4.44 -9.41
CA PRO A 236 16.12 5.13 -10.54
C PRO A 236 17.31 4.38 -11.16
N CYS A 237 18.15 3.75 -10.34
CA CYS A 237 19.29 2.98 -10.82
C CYS A 237 18.86 1.65 -11.45
N THR A 238 17.86 0.99 -10.86
CA THR A 238 17.28 -0.24 -11.41
C THR A 238 16.65 0.01 -12.77
N LEU A 239 15.86 1.09 -12.93
CA LEU A 239 15.26 1.48 -14.20
C LEU A 239 16.32 1.83 -15.25
N ALA A 240 17.39 2.58 -14.90
CA ALA A 240 18.46 2.91 -15.81
C ALA A 240 19.21 1.66 -16.29
N ARG A 241 19.44 0.70 -15.39
CA ARG A 241 20.11 -0.59 -15.73
C ARG A 241 19.25 -1.48 -16.60
N ARG A 242 17.93 -1.55 -16.34
CA ARG A 242 16.98 -2.43 -17.06
C ARG A 242 16.47 -1.83 -18.37
N ALA A 243 16.79 -0.57 -18.66
CA ALA A 243 16.46 0.03 -19.96
C ALA A 243 17.10 -0.73 -21.12
N ASP A 244 16.44 -0.74 -22.27
CA ASP A 244 16.97 -1.36 -23.50
C ASP A 244 17.15 -0.26 -24.57
N PRO A 245 18.40 0.10 -24.91
CA PRO A 245 19.66 -0.31 -24.28
C PRO A 245 19.88 0.28 -22.87
N PRO A 246 20.72 -0.35 -22.01
CA PRO A 246 21.02 0.15 -20.67
C PRO A 246 21.61 1.55 -20.68
N ARG A 247 21.10 2.42 -19.78
CA ARG A 247 21.48 3.83 -19.69
C ARG A 247 22.59 4.04 -18.65
N TYR A 248 23.82 3.63 -18.95
CA TYR A 248 24.95 3.68 -18.00
C TYR A 248 25.29 5.11 -17.53
N GLY A 249 25.16 6.14 -18.39
CA GLY A 249 25.35 7.53 -17.98
C GLY A 249 24.35 7.97 -16.92
N SER A 250 23.06 7.65 -17.08
CA SER A 250 22.03 7.90 -16.08
C SER A 250 22.27 7.12 -14.80
N LEU A 251 22.73 5.86 -14.92
CA LEU A 251 23.07 5.01 -13.79
C LEU A 251 24.15 5.64 -12.91
N LEU A 252 25.29 6.02 -13.53
CA LEU A 252 26.40 6.67 -12.81
C LEU A 252 25.98 8.01 -12.19
N MET A 253 25.19 8.81 -12.91
CA MET A 253 24.64 10.07 -12.39
C MET A 253 23.78 9.81 -11.13
N TRP A 254 22.85 8.86 -11.18
CA TRP A 254 22.01 8.56 -10.03
C TRP A 254 22.79 7.98 -8.85
N MET A 255 23.84 7.17 -9.10
CA MET A 255 24.74 6.70 -8.06
C MET A 255 25.51 7.85 -7.40
N GLY A 256 26.03 8.81 -8.19
CA GLY A 256 26.69 10.00 -7.65
C GLY A 256 25.76 10.87 -6.80
N ILE A 257 24.52 11.12 -7.29
CA ILE A 257 23.49 11.81 -6.51
C ILE A 257 23.17 11.05 -5.23
N GLY A 258 23.12 9.71 -5.29
CA GLY A 258 22.87 8.86 -4.14
C GLY A 258 23.97 8.97 -3.08
N ALA A 259 25.21 8.88 -3.48
CA ALA A 259 26.38 9.01 -2.60
C ALA A 259 26.41 10.41 -1.93
N GLY A 260 26.21 11.47 -2.71
CA GLY A 260 26.14 12.85 -2.18
C GLY A 260 25.00 13.01 -1.15
N LYS A 261 23.79 12.50 -1.45
CA LYS A 261 22.66 12.50 -0.50
C LYS A 261 22.96 11.70 0.76
N PHE A 262 23.57 10.54 0.64
CA PHE A 262 23.94 9.72 1.79
C PHE A 262 24.87 10.46 2.75
N VAL A 263 25.92 11.08 2.21
CA VAL A 263 26.87 11.84 3.03
C VAL A 263 26.22 13.07 3.65
N LEU A 264 25.57 13.91 2.84
CA LEU A 264 24.96 15.17 3.30
C LEU A 264 23.91 14.91 4.39
N HIS A 265 22.95 14.06 4.12
CA HIS A 265 21.85 13.77 5.06
C HIS A 265 22.32 12.89 6.23
N GLY A 266 23.35 12.05 6.03
CA GLY A 266 24.01 11.32 7.12
C GLY A 266 24.68 12.24 8.14
N LEU A 267 25.42 13.26 7.67
CA LEU A 267 26.00 14.28 8.55
C LEU A 267 24.92 15.12 9.24
N SER A 268 23.88 15.53 8.51
CA SER A 268 22.73 16.22 9.10
C SER A 268 22.05 15.39 10.17
N TRP A 269 21.85 14.08 9.93
CA TRP A 269 21.30 13.16 10.92
C TRP A 269 22.14 13.07 12.16
N LEU A 270 23.49 12.97 12.05
CA LEU A 270 24.41 12.93 13.20
C LEU A 270 24.27 14.21 14.04
N GLY A 271 24.23 15.38 13.41
CA GLY A 271 24.02 16.66 14.10
C GLY A 271 22.70 16.71 14.85
N LEU A 272 21.60 16.34 14.17
CA LEU A 272 20.26 16.31 14.78
C LEU A 272 20.14 15.22 15.87
N TRP A 273 20.87 14.11 15.74
CA TRP A 273 20.95 13.07 16.76
C TRP A 273 21.63 13.57 18.03
N ALA A 274 22.75 14.28 17.89
CA ALA A 274 23.50 14.83 19.01
C ALA A 274 22.66 15.81 19.85
N VAL A 275 21.84 16.64 19.20
CA VAL A 275 20.94 17.58 19.88
C VAL A 275 19.54 17.00 20.18
N ARG A 276 19.36 15.68 20.02
CA ARG A 276 18.10 14.95 20.25
C ARG A 276 16.89 15.51 19.51
N ASN A 277 17.10 16.14 18.33
CA ASN A 277 16.04 16.74 17.55
C ASN A 277 15.01 15.67 17.07
N PRO A 278 13.69 15.91 17.19
CA PRO A 278 12.66 14.97 16.77
C PRO A 278 12.69 14.69 15.27
N ASN A 279 13.15 15.63 14.44
CA ASN A 279 13.16 15.53 12.98
C ASN A 279 14.32 14.67 12.42
N ARG A 280 15.19 14.11 13.27
CA ARG A 280 16.33 13.29 12.83
C ARG A 280 15.93 12.09 11.94
N ALA A 281 14.72 11.53 12.11
CA ALA A 281 14.24 10.41 11.30
C ALA A 281 14.07 10.77 9.83
N PHE A 282 13.68 12.01 9.50
CA PHE A 282 13.58 12.50 8.12
C PHE A 282 14.94 12.53 7.42
N GLU A 283 15.97 12.99 8.12
CA GLU A 283 17.32 13.05 7.55
C GLU A 283 17.89 11.63 7.35
N LEU A 284 17.65 10.73 8.31
CA LEU A 284 18.04 9.33 8.18
C LEU A 284 17.35 8.65 6.98
N ASP A 285 16.06 8.89 6.77
CA ASP A 285 15.31 8.38 5.60
C ASP A 285 15.94 8.87 4.29
N LYS A 286 16.23 10.18 4.17
CA LYS A 286 16.88 10.75 2.98
C LYS A 286 18.27 10.17 2.73
N ALA A 287 19.06 9.97 3.79
CA ALA A 287 20.36 9.32 3.70
C ALA A 287 20.22 7.88 3.18
N VAL A 288 19.30 7.09 3.75
CA VAL A 288 19.06 5.70 3.38
C VAL A 288 18.52 5.58 1.94
N ARG A 289 17.65 6.50 1.48
CA ARG A 289 17.25 6.59 0.05
C ARG A 289 18.45 6.90 -0.85
N GLY A 290 19.40 7.73 -0.37
CA GLY A 290 20.67 7.96 -1.06
C GLY A 290 21.49 6.68 -1.17
N LEU A 291 21.66 5.95 -0.07
CA LEU A 291 22.36 4.67 -0.02
C LEU A 291 21.71 3.61 -0.95
N GLY A 292 20.39 3.60 -1.04
CA GLY A 292 19.67 2.70 -1.95
C GLY A 292 20.07 2.89 -3.41
N LYS A 293 20.34 4.13 -3.88
CA LYS A 293 20.85 4.39 -5.24
C LYS A 293 22.23 3.79 -5.46
N VAL A 294 23.07 3.81 -4.43
CA VAL A 294 24.42 3.23 -4.51
C VAL A 294 24.36 1.70 -4.47
N LEU A 295 23.52 1.11 -3.62
CA LEU A 295 23.39 -0.34 -3.42
C LEU A 295 22.25 -0.97 -4.27
N PHE A 296 22.01 -0.46 -5.46
CA PHE A 296 20.86 -0.85 -6.30
C PHE A 296 20.91 -2.30 -6.79
N TRP A 297 22.07 -2.96 -6.82
CA TRP A 297 22.20 -4.35 -7.25
C TRP A 297 21.67 -5.36 -6.24
N LYS A 298 21.50 -4.99 -4.98
CA LYS A 298 20.91 -5.82 -3.92
C LYS A 298 19.43 -5.47 -3.79
N GLU A 299 18.63 -5.86 -4.77
CA GLU A 299 17.20 -5.53 -4.81
C GLU A 299 16.47 -6.05 -3.57
N MET A 300 15.72 -5.14 -2.94
CA MET A 300 14.88 -5.47 -1.80
C MET A 300 13.46 -5.76 -2.27
N ARG A 301 12.97 -6.96 -1.94
CA ARG A 301 11.63 -7.41 -2.31
C ARG A 301 10.70 -7.27 -1.11
N PHE A 302 9.60 -6.55 -1.28
CA PHE A 302 8.62 -6.29 -0.22
C PHE A 302 7.24 -6.89 -0.49
N TYR A 303 7.01 -7.39 -1.69
CA TYR A 303 5.73 -7.89 -2.17
C TYR A 303 5.84 -9.34 -2.67
N GLY A 304 4.70 -9.97 -2.95
CA GLY A 304 4.64 -11.28 -3.56
C GLY A 304 5.19 -12.41 -2.67
N ARG A 305 5.96 -13.33 -3.26
CA ARG A 305 6.51 -14.53 -2.58
C ARG A 305 7.44 -14.18 -1.41
N ALA A 306 8.13 -13.04 -1.46
CA ALA A 306 9.02 -12.61 -0.40
C ALA A 306 8.29 -12.37 0.94
N THR A 307 7.02 -11.93 0.87
CA THR A 307 6.19 -11.69 2.07
C THR A 307 5.73 -13.01 2.70
N VAL A 308 5.53 -14.06 1.92
CA VAL A 308 5.17 -15.41 2.39
C VAL A 308 6.34 -16.03 3.15
N SER A 309 7.57 -15.95 2.60
CA SER A 309 8.77 -16.53 3.24
C SER A 309 9.10 -15.92 4.60
N GLN A 310 8.75 -14.66 4.85
CA GLN A 310 9.01 -14.00 6.13
C GLN A 310 8.01 -14.38 7.23
N ARG A 311 6.85 -14.96 6.90
CA ARG A 311 5.83 -15.42 7.86
C ARG A 311 6.02 -16.87 8.33
N ILE A 312 6.81 -17.68 7.64
CA ILE A 312 6.94 -19.13 7.91
C ILE A 312 7.98 -19.45 9.00
N LEU A 313 8.69 -18.48 9.55
CA LEU A 313 9.58 -18.71 10.69
C LEU A 313 9.01 -18.07 11.97
N PRO A 314 8.22 -18.78 12.78
CA PRO A 314 8.07 -18.40 14.16
C PRO A 314 9.45 -18.52 14.82
N LYS A 315 9.99 -17.43 15.36
CA LYS A 315 11.11 -17.48 16.27
C LYS A 315 10.64 -18.18 17.55
N THR A 316 10.67 -19.48 17.58
CA THR A 316 10.71 -20.23 18.84
C THR A 316 12.09 -19.99 19.43
N ARG A 317 12.19 -19.12 20.42
CA ARG A 317 13.27 -19.19 21.40
C ARG A 317 13.11 -20.52 22.12
N PRO A 318 14.16 -21.36 22.23
CA PRO A 318 14.13 -22.45 23.16
C PRO A 318 14.08 -21.84 24.57
N SER A 319 13.07 -22.22 25.34
CA SER A 319 13.05 -22.01 26.79
C SER A 319 14.11 -22.92 27.39
N THR A 320 15.24 -22.33 27.80
CA THR A 320 16.14 -22.93 28.79
C THR A 320 15.48 -22.69 30.13
N ASP A 321 14.72 -23.64 30.62
CA ASP A 321 14.43 -23.86 32.04
C ASP A 321 13.84 -25.25 32.20
N ALA A 322 14.66 -26.20 32.49
CA ALA A 322 14.34 -27.39 33.24
C ALA A 322 15.62 -28.18 33.48
N GLU A 323 16.13 -28.01 34.64
CA GLU A 323 16.79 -29.09 35.43
C GLU A 323 17.00 -28.54 36.82
N ASP A 324 16.15 -28.95 37.75
CA ASP A 324 16.71 -29.49 38.99
C ASP A 324 15.68 -30.41 39.66
N GLY A 325 16.18 -31.56 40.02
CA GLY A 325 15.45 -32.67 40.49
C GLY A 325 15.04 -32.60 41.94
N SER A 326 14.18 -33.44 42.37
CA SER A 326 14.42 -34.41 43.40
C SER A 326 13.19 -35.27 43.66
N ALA A 327 13.46 -36.51 43.83
CA ALA A 327 12.55 -37.61 44.15
C ALA A 327 11.94 -37.51 45.56
N ALA A 328 10.73 -38.03 45.72
CA ALA A 328 10.29 -38.96 46.80
C ALA A 328 8.82 -39.26 46.65
N SER A 329 8.52 -40.49 46.28
CA SER A 329 7.97 -41.60 47.08
C SER A 329 6.68 -41.33 47.88
N ALA A 330 5.69 -42.05 47.51
CA ALA A 330 4.82 -42.90 48.34
C ALA A 330 3.31 -42.72 48.09
N CYS A 331 2.77 -43.74 47.49
CA CYS A 331 1.78 -44.70 48.08
C CYS A 331 0.39 -44.18 48.51
N GLY A 332 -0.65 -44.68 47.84
CA GLY A 332 -1.77 -45.17 48.63
C GLY A 332 -3.17 -44.64 48.37
N LYS A 333 -3.84 -45.31 47.43
CA LYS A 333 -5.26 -45.85 47.53
C LYS A 333 -6.52 -44.93 47.44
N PRO A 334 -7.66 -45.50 47.17
CA PRO A 334 -8.61 -45.01 46.17
C PRO A 334 -9.98 -44.56 46.74
N LEU A 335 -10.78 -44.00 45.84
CA LEU A 335 -12.24 -43.72 45.81
C LEU A 335 -13.11 -44.10 47.03
N PRO A 336 -14.22 -43.37 47.29
CA PRO A 336 -15.43 -43.75 46.60
C PRO A 336 -16.36 -42.60 46.11
N ALA A 337 -17.29 -43.04 45.31
CA ALA A 337 -18.39 -42.37 44.65
C ALA A 337 -19.50 -41.86 45.61
N ASN A 338 -20.44 -41.08 44.99
CA ASN A 338 -21.82 -40.71 45.36
C ASN A 338 -21.99 -39.41 46.17
N GLN A 339 -22.58 -38.49 45.64
CA GLN A 339 -24.00 -38.21 45.34
C GLN A 339 -24.12 -36.96 44.47
#